data_f4be3e7530552f02c0dd79eb063991a0
#
_entry.id   f4be3e7530552f02c0dd79eb063991a0
#
_cell.length_a   1.000
_cell.length_b   1.000
_cell.length_c   1.000
_cell.angle_alpha   90.00
_cell.angle_beta   90.00
_cell.angle_gamma   90.00
#
_symmetry.space_group_name_H-M   'P 1'
#
loop_
_entity.id
_entity.type
_entity.pdbx_description
1 polymer ?
#
loop_
_entity_poly.entity_id
_entity_poly.type
_entity_poly.pdbx_seq_one_letter_code
_entity_poly.pdbx_strand_id
1 'polypeptide(L)'
;MNSVQLPVIQAENLLKTANYDWIDNIYRGSIPETANNDGTTTDIVITESENTPSNYANSQFKHWGLGVEVQIFYKKANQTDILSAEIELAKMFIANGWRVDQSKNHIKDPDTKQTTKVFYFTKIEII
;
A
#
# COMPACT_ATOMS: atom_id res chain seq x y z
N MET A 1 10.13 -25.55 0.26
CA MET A 1 9.97 -24.08 0.29
C MET A 1 8.51 -23.73 0.07
N ASN A 2 7.95 -22.91 0.92
CA ASN A 2 6.60 -22.41 0.72
C ASN A 2 6.60 -21.35 -0.37
N SER A 3 5.50 -21.28 -1.10
CA SER A 3 5.30 -20.26 -2.10
C SER A 3 5.17 -18.88 -1.43
N VAL A 4 5.87 -17.89 -1.96
CA VAL A 4 5.78 -16.50 -1.49
C VAL A 4 5.16 -15.65 -2.59
N GLN A 5 4.06 -14.99 -2.27
CA GLN A 5 3.37 -14.12 -3.23
C GLN A 5 4.10 -12.80 -3.41
N LEU A 6 3.90 -12.18 -4.57
CA LEU A 6 4.39 -10.82 -4.82
C LEU A 6 3.91 -9.86 -3.73
N PRO A 7 4.74 -8.89 -3.35
CA PRO A 7 4.35 -7.96 -2.28
C PRO A 7 3.06 -7.19 -2.61
N VAL A 8 2.84 -6.81 -3.87
CA VAL A 8 1.62 -6.10 -4.25
C VAL A 8 0.37 -6.96 -4.07
N ILE A 9 0.46 -8.27 -4.30
CA ILE A 9 -0.66 -9.19 -4.09
C ILE A 9 -0.95 -9.36 -2.60
N GLN A 10 0.09 -9.50 -1.78
CA GLN A 10 -0.07 -9.59 -0.34
C GLN A 10 -0.75 -8.35 0.22
N ALA A 11 -0.30 -7.16 -0.19
CA ALA A 11 -0.86 -5.90 0.27
C ALA A 11 -2.31 -5.72 -0.18
N GLU A 12 -2.62 -6.06 -1.43
CA GLU A 12 -3.99 -5.99 -1.94
C GLU A 12 -4.91 -6.90 -1.14
N ASN A 13 -4.48 -8.12 -0.84
CA ASN A 13 -5.28 -9.06 -0.07
C ASN A 13 -5.56 -8.56 1.34
N LEU A 14 -4.58 -7.93 1.99
CA LEU A 14 -4.78 -7.33 3.30
C LEU A 14 -5.83 -6.22 3.27
N LEU A 15 -5.74 -5.33 2.29
CA LEU A 15 -6.69 -4.22 2.16
C LEU A 15 -8.09 -4.72 1.84
N LYS A 16 -8.22 -5.73 0.97
CA LYS A 16 -9.52 -6.32 0.64
C LYS A 16 -10.14 -7.04 1.84
N THR A 17 -9.32 -7.76 2.61
CA THR A 17 -9.79 -8.46 3.81
C THR A 17 -10.23 -7.47 4.89
N ALA A 18 -9.50 -6.37 5.07
CA ALA A 18 -9.87 -5.33 6.02
C ALA A 18 -11.19 -4.65 5.62
N ASN A 19 -11.45 -4.55 4.33
CA ASN A 19 -12.72 -4.06 3.77
C ASN A 19 -13.16 -2.72 4.38
N TYR A 20 -12.25 -1.74 4.37
CA TYR A 20 -12.57 -0.41 4.86
C TYR A 20 -13.63 0.27 3.99
N ASP A 21 -14.65 0.83 4.61
CA ASP A 21 -15.78 1.43 3.89
C ASP A 21 -15.41 2.74 3.17
N TRP A 22 -14.30 3.36 3.53
CA TRP A 22 -13.85 4.60 2.90
C TRP A 22 -13.02 4.40 1.63
N ILE A 23 -12.67 3.14 1.29
CA ILE A 23 -11.92 2.80 0.08
C ILE A 23 -12.90 2.29 -0.97
N ASP A 24 -12.92 2.95 -2.11
CA ASP A 24 -13.80 2.55 -3.22
C ASP A 24 -13.14 1.56 -4.16
N ASN A 25 -11.87 1.80 -4.53
CA ASN A 25 -11.15 0.97 -5.48
C ASN A 25 -9.71 0.72 -5.04
N ILE A 26 -9.20 -0.47 -5.36
CA ILE A 26 -7.81 -0.85 -5.11
C ILE A 26 -7.22 -1.36 -6.43
N TYR A 27 -6.13 -0.74 -6.86
CA TYR A 27 -5.44 -1.08 -8.10
C TYR A 27 -4.01 -1.49 -7.83
N ARG A 28 -3.50 -2.43 -8.62
CA ARG A 28 -2.08 -2.80 -8.63
C ARG A 28 -1.42 -2.18 -9.84
N GLY A 29 -0.31 -1.49 -9.62
CA GLY A 29 0.50 -0.87 -10.66
C GLY A 29 0.04 0.52 -11.05
N SER A 30 -1.16 0.66 -11.55
CA SER A 30 -1.70 1.95 -11.98
C SER A 30 -3.22 1.91 -12.04
N ILE A 31 -3.83 3.10 -12.08
CA ILE A 31 -5.27 3.22 -12.32
C ILE A 31 -5.50 3.00 -13.81
N PRO A 32 -6.38 2.04 -14.21
CA PRO A 32 -6.66 1.81 -15.62
C PRO A 32 -7.26 3.05 -16.29
N GLU A 33 -6.92 3.27 -17.56
CA GLU A 33 -7.48 4.39 -18.32
C GLU A 33 -9.00 4.33 -18.43
N THR A 34 -9.56 3.12 -18.38
CA THR A 34 -11.02 2.91 -18.44
C THR A 34 -11.72 3.23 -17.13
N ALA A 35 -10.98 3.41 -16.03
CA ALA A 35 -11.56 3.74 -14.75
C ALA A 35 -12.01 5.20 -14.72
N ASN A 36 -13.08 5.45 -13.95
CA ASN A 36 -13.54 6.82 -13.73
C ASN A 36 -12.55 7.54 -12.81
N ASN A 37 -11.90 8.57 -13.32
CA ASN A 37 -10.82 9.27 -12.64
C ASN A 37 -11.16 10.74 -12.41
N ASP A 38 -12.41 11.03 -12.07
CA ASP A 38 -12.90 12.40 -11.90
C ASP A 38 -12.84 12.91 -10.45
N GLY A 39 -12.27 12.13 -9.53
CA GLY A 39 -12.14 12.51 -8.12
C GLY A 39 -13.38 12.24 -7.29
N THR A 40 -14.32 11.44 -7.78
CA THR A 40 -15.52 11.08 -7.04
C THR A 40 -15.35 9.83 -6.18
N THR A 41 -14.23 9.12 -6.31
CA THR A 41 -13.95 7.91 -5.55
C THR A 41 -12.61 8.03 -4.83
N THR A 42 -12.49 7.30 -3.72
CA THR A 42 -11.22 7.12 -3.02
C THR A 42 -10.55 5.87 -3.56
N ASP A 43 -9.39 6.04 -4.18
CA ASP A 43 -8.67 4.99 -4.86
C ASP A 43 -7.32 4.74 -4.19
N ILE A 44 -6.93 3.47 -4.13
CA ILE A 44 -5.59 3.07 -3.66
C ILE A 44 -4.86 2.44 -4.84
N VAL A 45 -3.60 2.86 -5.04
CA VAL A 45 -2.69 2.26 -6.01
C VAL A 45 -1.53 1.65 -5.24
N ILE A 46 -1.27 0.36 -5.49
CA ILE A 46 -0.19 -0.38 -4.85
C ILE A 46 0.87 -0.69 -5.90
N THR A 47 2.11 -0.28 -5.64
CA THR A 47 3.25 -0.60 -6.50
C THR A 47 4.34 -1.27 -5.68
N GLU A 48 5.18 -2.06 -6.33
CA GLU A 48 6.31 -2.72 -5.68
C GLU A 48 7.42 -1.71 -5.44
N SER A 49 7.96 -1.67 -4.22
CA SER A 49 9.06 -0.76 -3.86
C SER A 49 10.34 -1.52 -3.50
N GLU A 50 10.23 -2.77 -3.08
CA GLU A 50 11.39 -3.58 -2.73
C GLU A 50 11.10 -5.05 -3.02
N ASN A 51 12.08 -5.75 -3.56
CA ASN A 51 11.99 -7.17 -3.84
C ASN A 51 13.42 -7.70 -4.00
N THR A 52 14.05 -8.07 -2.87
CA THR A 52 15.50 -8.31 -2.88
C THR A 52 15.90 -9.32 -1.79
N PRO A 53 16.91 -10.15 -2.07
CA PRO A 53 17.45 -11.02 -1.03
C PRO A 53 18.15 -10.23 0.08
N SER A 54 18.11 -10.76 1.28
CA SER A 54 18.73 -10.14 2.45
C SER A 54 19.26 -11.21 3.40
N ASN A 55 20.03 -10.77 4.40
CA ASN A 55 20.62 -11.64 5.43
C ASN A 55 21.45 -12.81 4.84
N TYR A 56 22.49 -12.45 4.10
CA TYR A 56 23.43 -13.43 3.55
C TYR A 56 24.23 -14.11 4.67
N ALA A 57 24.34 -15.44 4.59
CA ALA A 57 25.18 -16.24 5.46
C ALA A 57 25.80 -17.35 4.64
N ASN A 58 27.14 -17.50 4.71
CA ASN A 58 27.87 -18.53 3.96
C ASN A 58 27.55 -18.51 2.46
N SER A 59 27.52 -17.31 1.88
CA SER A 59 27.17 -17.08 0.46
C SER A 59 25.75 -17.49 0.09
N GLN A 60 24.86 -17.65 1.09
CA GLN A 60 23.45 -17.94 0.88
C GLN A 60 22.61 -16.90 1.58
N PHE A 61 21.51 -16.52 0.96
CA PHE A 61 20.54 -15.63 1.63
C PHE A 61 19.49 -16.49 2.35
N LYS A 62 19.07 -16.01 3.51
CA LYS A 62 18.08 -16.70 4.36
C LYS A 62 16.74 -15.97 4.37
N HIS A 63 16.72 -14.72 3.92
CA HIS A 63 15.55 -13.86 3.97
C HIS A 63 15.40 -13.13 2.66
N TRP A 64 14.17 -12.70 2.41
CA TRP A 64 13.84 -11.90 1.24
C TRP A 64 13.10 -10.64 1.68
N GLY A 65 13.61 -9.47 1.29
CA GLY A 65 12.98 -8.19 1.61
C GLY A 65 11.91 -7.84 0.58
N LEU A 66 10.72 -7.53 1.07
CA LEU A 66 9.59 -7.11 0.25
C LEU A 66 9.14 -5.72 0.67
N GLY A 67 8.67 -4.94 -0.29
CA GLY A 67 8.14 -3.63 -0.02
C GLY A 67 7.09 -3.21 -1.02
N VAL A 68 6.16 -2.40 -0.56
CA VAL A 68 5.13 -1.80 -1.39
C VAL A 68 5.02 -0.31 -1.11
N GLU A 69 4.66 0.44 -2.15
CA GLU A 69 4.18 1.81 -2.03
C GLU A 69 2.67 1.75 -2.09
N VAL A 70 2.01 2.27 -1.06
CA VAL A 70 0.55 2.38 -1.01
C VAL A 70 0.21 3.84 -1.15
N GLN A 71 -0.39 4.20 -2.27
CA GLN A 71 -0.76 5.57 -2.57
C GLN A 71 -2.28 5.70 -2.50
N ILE A 72 -2.75 6.64 -1.67
CA ILE A 72 -4.17 6.86 -1.44
C ILE A 72 -4.57 8.19 -2.08
N PHE A 73 -5.55 8.13 -2.98
CA PHE A 73 -6.16 9.31 -3.59
C PHE A 73 -7.55 9.46 -2.99
N TYR A 74 -7.72 10.40 -2.08
CA TYR A 74 -9.03 10.64 -1.43
C TYR A 74 -9.98 11.34 -2.38
N LYS A 75 -11.25 10.92 -2.39
CA LYS A 75 -12.27 11.63 -3.17
C LYS A 75 -12.40 13.08 -2.71
N LYS A 76 -12.76 13.97 -3.64
CA LYS A 76 -12.80 15.41 -3.36
C LYS A 76 -13.77 15.76 -2.23
N ALA A 77 -14.93 15.11 -2.19
CA ALA A 77 -15.94 15.33 -1.15
C ALA A 77 -15.76 14.34 0.00
N ASN A 78 -14.53 14.17 0.48
CA ASN A 78 -14.21 13.20 1.51
C ASN A 78 -14.73 13.65 2.88
N GLN A 79 -15.43 12.73 3.56
CA GLN A 79 -15.92 12.96 4.93
C GLN A 79 -15.27 12.02 5.94
N THR A 80 -14.32 11.20 5.49
CA THR A 80 -13.57 10.29 6.35
C THR A 80 -12.62 11.08 7.24
N ASP A 81 -12.50 10.66 8.51
CA ASP A 81 -11.43 11.16 9.37
C ASP A 81 -10.12 10.55 8.86
N ILE A 82 -9.43 11.33 8.06
CA ILE A 82 -8.25 10.86 7.31
C ILE A 82 -7.18 10.32 8.27
N LEU A 83 -6.86 11.04 9.32
CA LEU A 83 -5.77 10.63 10.21
C LEU A 83 -6.11 9.32 10.93
N SER A 84 -7.31 9.19 11.46
CA SER A 84 -7.73 7.95 12.12
C SER A 84 -7.73 6.78 11.16
N ALA A 85 -8.22 6.98 9.94
CA ALA A 85 -8.28 5.95 8.91
C ALA A 85 -6.87 5.47 8.53
N GLU A 86 -5.93 6.41 8.36
CA GLU A 86 -4.56 6.09 7.99
C GLU A 86 -3.82 5.36 9.11
N ILE A 87 -4.04 5.78 10.36
CA ILE A 87 -3.45 5.09 11.52
C ILE A 87 -3.97 3.65 11.61
N GLU A 88 -5.27 3.44 11.40
CA GLU A 88 -5.85 2.08 11.39
C GLU A 88 -5.24 1.22 10.28
N LEU A 89 -5.11 1.78 9.08
CA LEU A 89 -4.52 1.07 7.96
C LEU A 89 -3.07 0.68 8.26
N ALA A 90 -2.28 1.60 8.79
CA ALA A 90 -0.89 1.32 9.16
C ALA A 90 -0.80 0.24 10.24
N LYS A 91 -1.66 0.30 11.26
CA LYS A 91 -1.71 -0.72 12.32
C LYS A 91 -2.08 -2.09 11.77
N MET A 92 -2.97 -2.14 10.78
CA MET A 92 -3.36 -3.39 10.14
C MET A 92 -2.18 -4.03 9.42
N PHE A 93 -1.38 -3.24 8.68
CA PHE A 93 -0.17 -3.74 8.03
C PHE A 93 0.84 -4.24 9.08
N ILE A 94 1.05 -3.49 10.16
CA ILE A 94 1.97 -3.89 11.24
C ILE A 94 1.53 -5.21 11.87
N ALA A 95 0.23 -5.38 12.11
CA ALA A 95 -0.32 -6.61 12.69
C ALA A 95 -0.11 -7.83 11.78
N ASN A 96 0.15 -7.62 10.50
CA ASN A 96 0.37 -8.66 9.51
C ASN A 96 1.83 -8.78 9.06
N GLY A 97 2.77 -8.29 9.89
CA GLY A 97 4.21 -8.51 9.69
C GLY A 97 4.93 -7.46 8.90
N TRP A 98 4.25 -6.38 8.50
CA TRP A 98 4.87 -5.27 7.79
C TRP A 98 5.35 -4.21 8.76
N ARG A 99 6.28 -3.36 8.29
CA ARG A 99 6.72 -2.16 9.01
C ARG A 99 6.36 -0.95 8.16
N VAL A 100 6.13 0.18 8.83
CA VAL A 100 6.04 1.47 8.14
C VAL A 100 7.47 1.93 7.90
N ASP A 101 7.89 1.89 6.64
CA ASP A 101 9.22 2.38 6.24
C ASP A 101 9.21 3.89 6.10
N GLN A 102 8.18 4.43 5.42
CA GLN A 102 7.98 5.86 5.28
C GLN A 102 6.49 6.18 5.34
N SER A 103 6.17 7.29 5.96
CA SER A 103 4.84 7.89 5.97
C SER A 103 5.01 9.33 5.50
N LYS A 104 4.63 9.61 4.26
CA LYS A 104 4.85 10.93 3.66
C LYS A 104 3.71 11.88 3.99
N ASN A 105 4.02 13.16 4.00
CA ASN A 105 3.00 14.19 4.24
C ASN A 105 1.96 14.19 3.13
N HIS A 106 0.76 14.61 3.47
CA HIS A 106 -0.32 14.76 2.49
C HIS A 106 0.05 15.81 1.45
N ILE A 107 -0.29 15.51 0.20
CA ILE A 107 -0.07 16.42 -0.92
C ILE A 107 -1.39 16.53 -1.68
N LYS A 108 -1.70 17.73 -2.17
CA LYS A 108 -2.83 17.92 -3.06
C LYS A 108 -2.38 17.72 -4.49
N ASP A 109 -3.01 16.78 -5.21
CA ASP A 109 -2.69 16.52 -6.61
C ASP A 109 -3.07 17.74 -7.45
N PRO A 110 -2.13 18.33 -8.21
CA PRO A 110 -2.41 19.56 -8.98
C PRO A 110 -3.41 19.35 -10.11
N ASP A 111 -3.52 18.14 -10.65
CA ASP A 111 -4.41 17.84 -11.77
C ASP A 111 -5.82 17.52 -11.31
N THR A 112 -5.95 16.61 -10.35
CA THR A 112 -7.26 16.12 -9.88
C THR A 112 -7.80 16.88 -8.70
N LYS A 113 -6.96 17.65 -7.99
CA LYS A 113 -7.29 18.37 -6.75
C LYS A 113 -7.62 17.45 -5.57
N GLN A 114 -7.31 16.17 -5.69
CA GLN A 114 -7.49 15.20 -4.62
C GLN A 114 -6.34 15.31 -3.61
N THR A 115 -6.64 15.07 -2.34
CA THR A 115 -5.61 14.91 -1.32
C THR A 115 -5.02 13.51 -1.45
N THR A 116 -3.70 13.42 -1.46
CA THR A 116 -3.00 12.14 -1.59
C THR A 116 -2.14 11.86 -0.37
N LYS A 117 -2.00 10.58 -0.06
CA LYS A 117 -1.14 10.07 1.01
C LYS A 117 -0.34 8.90 0.50
N VAL A 118 0.94 8.85 0.82
CA VAL A 118 1.82 7.75 0.42
C VAL A 118 2.45 7.11 1.65
N PHE A 119 2.28 5.79 1.76
CA PHE A 119 3.00 4.96 2.71
C PHE A 119 3.94 4.03 1.95
N TYR A 120 5.12 3.77 2.53
CA TYR A 120 5.97 2.67 2.13
C TYR A 120 5.98 1.65 3.26
N PHE A 121 5.55 0.43 2.96
CA PHE A 121 5.57 -0.68 3.91
C PHE A 121 6.59 -1.71 3.45
N THR A 122 7.35 -2.24 4.39
CA THR A 122 8.34 -3.28 4.12
C THR A 122 8.17 -4.45 5.06
N LYS A 123 8.56 -5.62 4.60
CA LYS A 123 8.60 -6.82 5.45
C LYS A 123 9.74 -7.73 5.00
N ILE A 124 10.14 -8.63 5.88
CA ILE A 124 11.16 -9.63 5.58
C ILE A 124 10.51 -11.00 5.67
N GLU A 125 10.61 -11.77 4.59
CA GLU A 125 10.15 -13.16 4.53
C GLU A 125 11.31 -14.09 4.82
N ILE A 126 11.06 -15.10 5.65
CA ILE A 126 12.00 -16.21 5.86
C ILE A 126 11.75 -17.22 4.75
N ILE A 127 12.80 -17.56 4.03
CA ILE A 127 12.69 -18.46 2.89
C ILE A 127 13.51 -19.73 3.03
#